data_15070e4889c7123a39274db525dfae98
#
_entry.id   15070e4889c7123a39274db525dfae98
#
_cell.length_a   1.000
_cell.length_b   1.000
_cell.length_c   1.000
_cell.angle_alpha   90.00
_cell.angle_beta   90.00
_cell.angle_gamma   90.00
#
_symmetry.space_group_name_H-M   'P 1'
#
loop_
_entity.id
_entity.type
_entity.pdbx_description
1 polymer ?
#
loop_
_entity_poly.entity_id
_entity_poly.type
_entity_poly.pdbx_seq_one_letter_code
_entity_poly.pdbx_strand_id
1 'polypeptide(L)'
;MSKLFFVLAVVILNCLVACNSGMSSTAKKNKEVNDAIMKAYEAGDFSKMGDYIAADAIDHGGEKGDVSGLDNIVAAMKGYREQMGEMKFETIREFADDDYVMVWSKVAGRNMTTVDISKFKDGKAVEHWIYVDPTAGASDLREH
;
A
#
# COMPACT_ATOMS: atom_id res chain seq x y z
N MET A 1 16.30 -42.80 -35.88
CA MET A 1 16.93 -42.00 -34.83
C MET A 1 16.47 -40.53 -34.80
N SER A 2 15.68 -40.05 -35.76
CA SER A 2 15.32 -38.62 -35.88
C SER A 2 14.06 -38.22 -35.09
N LYS A 3 13.15 -39.14 -34.73
CA LYS A 3 11.91 -38.83 -33.99
C LYS A 3 12.09 -38.65 -32.48
N LEU A 4 13.12 -39.21 -31.90
CA LEU A 4 13.37 -39.11 -30.44
C LEU A 4 14.00 -37.78 -30.06
N PHE A 5 14.74 -37.12 -30.94
CA PHE A 5 15.33 -35.80 -30.71
C PHE A 5 14.28 -34.68 -30.77
N PHE A 6 13.19 -34.85 -31.55
CA PHE A 6 12.14 -33.84 -31.67
C PHE A 6 11.25 -33.74 -30.42
N VAL A 7 11.02 -34.87 -29.75
CA VAL A 7 10.21 -34.90 -28.52
C VAL A 7 10.98 -34.26 -27.33
N LEU A 8 12.30 -34.45 -27.29
CA LEU A 8 13.12 -33.86 -26.22
C LEU A 8 13.25 -32.33 -26.33
N ALA A 9 13.28 -31.78 -27.54
CA ALA A 9 13.35 -30.36 -27.80
C ALA A 9 12.05 -29.61 -27.42
N VAL A 10 10.89 -30.25 -27.58
CA VAL A 10 9.57 -29.66 -27.22
C VAL A 10 9.35 -29.63 -25.71
N VAL A 11 9.88 -30.60 -24.97
CA VAL A 11 9.77 -30.64 -23.50
C VAL A 11 10.65 -29.57 -22.84
N ILE A 12 11.81 -29.25 -23.41
CA ILE A 12 12.73 -28.21 -22.85
C ILE A 12 12.18 -26.80 -23.09
N LEU A 13 11.41 -26.58 -24.16
CA LEU A 13 10.85 -25.26 -24.48
C LEU A 13 9.69 -24.87 -23.58
N ASN A 14 9.03 -25.81 -22.89
CA ASN A 14 7.95 -25.50 -21.95
C ASN A 14 8.43 -25.18 -20.52
N CYS A 15 9.71 -25.35 -20.20
CA CYS A 15 10.27 -25.03 -18.87
C CYS A 15 10.82 -23.61 -18.74
N LEU A 16 10.78 -22.80 -19.79
CA LEU A 16 11.32 -21.42 -19.77
C LEU A 16 10.25 -20.32 -19.55
N VAL A 17 9.00 -20.68 -19.25
CA VAL A 17 7.90 -19.71 -19.04
C VAL A 17 7.58 -19.50 -17.54
N ALA A 18 8.44 -19.89 -16.62
CA ALA A 18 8.16 -19.72 -15.21
C ALA A 18 9.34 -19.08 -14.51
N CYS A 19 9.48 -17.79 -14.63
CA CYS A 19 10.02 -16.84 -13.61
C CYS A 19 9.95 -15.42 -14.17
N ASN A 20 8.75 -14.94 -14.45
CA ASN A 20 8.56 -13.50 -14.51
C ASN A 20 8.30 -13.07 -13.07
N SER A 21 9.39 -12.83 -12.31
CA SER A 21 9.36 -12.32 -10.93
C SER A 21 8.96 -10.86 -10.87
N GLY A 22 8.03 -10.45 -11.73
CA GLY A 22 7.39 -9.16 -11.72
C GLY A 22 6.15 -9.19 -10.81
N MET A 23 5.88 -8.06 -10.18
CA MET A 23 4.62 -7.82 -9.48
C MET A 23 3.43 -8.17 -10.37
N SER A 24 2.40 -8.83 -9.84
CA SER A 24 1.18 -9.18 -10.59
C SER A 24 0.44 -7.91 -11.05
N SER A 25 -0.49 -8.05 -11.98
CA SER A 25 -1.34 -6.93 -12.42
C SER A 25 -2.24 -6.42 -11.29
N THR A 26 -2.72 -7.33 -10.42
CA THR A 26 -3.52 -6.99 -9.25
C THR A 26 -2.70 -6.20 -8.23
N ALA A 27 -1.50 -6.68 -7.88
CA ALA A 27 -0.60 -5.99 -6.97
C ALA A 27 -0.22 -4.58 -7.49
N LYS A 28 0.03 -4.43 -8.79
CA LYS A 28 0.29 -3.11 -9.41
C LYS A 28 -0.91 -2.17 -9.25
N LYS A 29 -2.11 -2.66 -9.53
CA LYS A 29 -3.33 -1.88 -9.37
C LYS A 29 -3.58 -1.49 -7.92
N ASN A 30 -3.39 -2.40 -6.97
CA ASN A 30 -3.53 -2.12 -5.54
C ASN A 30 -2.55 -1.03 -5.11
N LYS A 31 -1.29 -1.13 -5.54
CA LYS A 31 -0.29 -0.08 -5.32
C LYS A 31 -0.73 1.27 -5.88
N GLU A 32 -1.20 1.34 -7.13
CA GLU A 32 -1.68 2.58 -7.77
C GLU A 32 -2.83 3.21 -6.98
N VAL A 33 -3.77 2.39 -6.47
CA VAL A 33 -4.86 2.85 -5.62
C VAL A 33 -4.34 3.36 -4.28
N ASN A 34 -3.42 2.66 -3.64
CA ASN A 34 -2.79 3.10 -2.39
C ASN A 34 -2.06 4.43 -2.57
N ASP A 35 -1.29 4.59 -3.65
CA ASP A 35 -0.62 5.84 -4.00
C ASP A 35 -1.62 6.98 -4.20
N ALA A 36 -2.79 6.70 -4.79
CA ALA A 36 -3.84 7.70 -4.98
C ALA A 36 -4.45 8.15 -3.64
N ILE A 37 -4.69 7.22 -2.70
CA ILE A 37 -5.14 7.53 -1.34
C ILE A 37 -4.13 8.44 -0.64
N MET A 38 -2.84 8.08 -0.65
CA MET A 38 -1.78 8.87 -0.02
C MET A 38 -1.67 10.27 -0.62
N LYS A 39 -1.68 10.40 -1.95
CA LYS A 39 -1.67 11.69 -2.64
C LYS A 39 -2.86 12.57 -2.30
N ALA A 40 -4.06 11.98 -2.25
CA ALA A 40 -5.28 12.68 -1.87
C ALA A 40 -5.20 13.18 -0.42
N TYR A 41 -4.69 12.35 0.50
CA TYR A 41 -4.45 12.74 1.89
C TYR A 41 -3.44 13.90 1.99
N GLU A 42 -2.30 13.82 1.30
CA GLU A 42 -1.30 14.89 1.24
C GLU A 42 -1.86 16.20 0.67
N ALA A 43 -2.71 16.10 -0.35
CA ALA A 43 -3.37 17.27 -0.96
C ALA A 43 -4.52 17.83 -0.11
N GLY A 44 -5.08 17.04 0.82
CA GLY A 44 -6.31 17.37 1.54
C GLY A 44 -7.56 17.29 0.67
N ASP A 45 -7.49 16.58 -0.47
CA ASP A 45 -8.62 16.36 -1.37
C ASP A 45 -9.20 14.97 -1.17
N PHE A 46 -10.27 14.90 -0.40
CA PHE A 46 -10.97 13.65 -0.07
C PHE A 46 -12.18 13.38 -0.98
N SER A 47 -12.37 14.16 -2.03
CA SER A 47 -13.57 14.09 -2.89
C SER A 47 -13.73 12.76 -3.64
N LYS A 48 -12.63 12.05 -3.89
CA LYS A 48 -12.60 10.78 -4.62
C LYS A 48 -12.32 9.55 -3.77
N MET A 49 -12.33 9.66 -2.43
CA MET A 49 -12.00 8.52 -1.56
C MET A 49 -12.90 7.31 -1.80
N GLY A 50 -14.15 7.52 -2.18
CA GLY A 50 -15.08 6.44 -2.53
C GLY A 50 -14.70 5.64 -3.79
N ASP A 51 -13.80 6.17 -4.64
CA ASP A 51 -13.25 5.41 -5.78
C ASP A 51 -12.18 4.40 -5.31
N TYR A 52 -11.53 4.67 -4.19
CA TYR A 52 -10.36 3.96 -3.69
C TYR A 52 -10.63 3.09 -2.46
N ILE A 53 -11.56 3.50 -1.60
CA ILE A 53 -11.90 2.86 -0.33
C ILE A 53 -13.31 2.27 -0.44
N ALA A 54 -13.50 1.05 0.07
CA ALA A 54 -14.81 0.40 0.11
C ALA A 54 -15.76 1.13 1.09
N ALA A 55 -17.07 1.09 0.79
CA ALA A 55 -18.06 1.76 1.61
C ALA A 55 -18.13 1.22 3.06
N ASP A 56 -17.80 -0.05 3.25
CA ASP A 56 -17.79 -0.78 4.52
C ASP A 56 -16.38 -1.04 5.08
N ALA A 57 -15.38 -0.31 4.58
CA ALA A 57 -13.99 -0.45 5.02
C ALA A 57 -13.82 -0.18 6.53
N ILE A 58 -12.77 -0.76 7.11
CA ILE A 58 -12.41 -0.60 8.52
C ILE A 58 -10.98 -0.04 8.59
N ASP A 59 -10.80 1.05 9.33
CA ASP A 59 -9.50 1.59 9.73
C ASP A 59 -9.23 1.26 11.19
N HIS A 60 -8.19 0.46 11.43
CA HIS A 60 -7.75 0.04 12.76
C HIS A 60 -6.78 1.04 13.43
N GLY A 61 -6.51 2.17 12.78
CA GLY A 61 -5.62 3.23 13.25
C GLY A 61 -6.27 4.32 14.10
N GLY A 62 -7.56 4.21 14.40
CA GLY A 62 -8.28 5.22 15.17
C GLY A 62 -7.81 5.34 16.62
N GLU A 63 -7.66 6.56 17.14
CA GLU A 63 -7.24 6.82 18.54
C GLU A 63 -8.15 6.16 19.59
N LYS A 64 -9.42 5.93 19.25
CA LYS A 64 -10.45 5.36 20.14
C LYS A 64 -10.88 3.95 19.74
N GLY A 65 -10.14 3.30 18.88
CA GLY A 65 -10.44 2.00 18.31
C GLY A 65 -10.81 2.10 16.82
N ASP A 66 -11.39 1.03 16.27
CA ASP A 66 -11.70 0.91 14.86
C ASP A 66 -12.67 1.98 14.37
N VAL A 67 -12.38 2.53 13.20
CA VAL A 67 -13.27 3.45 12.47
C VAL A 67 -13.88 2.69 11.30
N SER A 68 -15.19 2.49 11.30
CA SER A 68 -15.88 1.72 10.28
C SER A 68 -16.68 2.59 9.33
N GLY A 69 -16.62 2.26 8.05
CA GLY A 69 -17.32 2.92 6.96
C GLY A 69 -16.61 4.14 6.38
N LEU A 70 -16.72 4.28 5.07
CA LEU A 70 -16.02 5.31 4.28
C LEU A 70 -16.20 6.72 4.84
N ASP A 71 -17.44 7.13 5.15
CA ASP A 71 -17.70 8.50 5.61
C ASP A 71 -17.01 8.82 6.93
N ASN A 72 -16.98 7.84 7.85
CA ASN A 72 -16.32 7.98 9.14
C ASN A 72 -14.78 8.00 8.97
N ILE A 73 -14.24 7.15 8.08
CA ILE A 73 -12.81 7.12 7.76
C ILE A 73 -12.39 8.46 7.15
N VAL A 74 -13.14 9.00 6.21
CA VAL A 74 -12.87 10.31 5.61
C VAL A 74 -12.95 11.43 6.66
N ALA A 75 -13.93 11.38 7.57
CA ALA A 75 -14.02 12.33 8.67
C ALA A 75 -12.80 12.25 9.60
N ALA A 76 -12.35 11.05 9.94
CA ALA A 76 -11.13 10.84 10.73
C ALA A 76 -9.89 11.37 10.01
N MET A 77 -9.71 11.07 8.73
CA MET A 77 -8.59 11.59 7.91
C MET A 77 -8.53 13.13 7.91
N LYS A 78 -9.69 13.79 7.77
CA LYS A 78 -9.79 15.27 7.86
C LYS A 78 -9.39 15.77 9.25
N GLY A 79 -9.90 15.15 10.30
CA GLY A 79 -9.58 15.51 11.68
C GLY A 79 -8.08 15.37 11.99
N TYR A 80 -7.45 14.28 11.56
CA TYR A 80 -5.99 14.11 11.70
C TYR A 80 -5.21 15.18 10.95
N ARG A 81 -5.63 15.50 9.72
CA ARG A 81 -4.98 16.55 8.94
C ARG A 81 -5.14 17.92 9.57
N GLU A 82 -6.29 18.25 10.14
CA GLU A 82 -6.52 19.49 10.87
C GLU A 82 -5.63 19.58 12.12
N GLN A 83 -5.52 18.48 12.87
CA GLN A 83 -4.72 18.42 14.10
C GLN A 83 -3.22 18.45 13.81
N MET A 84 -2.75 17.68 12.83
CA MET A 84 -1.34 17.50 12.52
C MET A 84 -0.80 18.51 11.51
N GLY A 85 -1.67 19.21 10.78
CA GLY A 85 -1.30 20.08 9.68
C GLY A 85 -0.94 19.29 8.41
N GLU A 86 -0.38 19.99 7.43
CA GLU A 86 0.09 19.33 6.20
C GLU A 86 1.23 18.36 6.50
N MET A 87 1.11 17.16 5.92
CA MET A 87 2.14 16.13 5.99
C MET A 87 2.54 15.72 4.57
N LYS A 88 3.82 15.42 4.40
CA LYS A 88 4.39 14.83 3.20
C LYS A 88 5.12 13.56 3.61
N PHE A 89 4.93 12.51 2.82
CA PHE A 89 5.49 11.20 3.09
C PHE A 89 6.62 10.87 2.10
N GLU A 90 7.77 10.54 2.64
CA GLU A 90 8.92 10.05 1.87
C GLU A 90 8.98 8.54 2.03
N THR A 91 8.63 7.79 0.99
CA THR A 91 8.62 6.32 1.02
C THR A 91 10.04 5.79 1.17
N ILE A 92 10.28 4.99 2.21
CA ILE A 92 11.54 4.29 2.46
C ILE A 92 11.51 2.92 1.77
N ARG A 93 10.42 2.18 1.97
CA ARG A 93 10.16 0.87 1.36
C ARG A 93 8.69 0.69 1.12
N GLU A 94 8.39 -0.06 0.08
CA GLU A 94 7.04 -0.44 -0.27
C GLU A 94 7.00 -1.89 -0.74
N PHE A 95 5.98 -2.62 -0.32
CA PHE A 95 5.71 -3.99 -0.71
C PHE A 95 4.25 -4.10 -1.10
N ALA A 96 3.98 -4.82 -2.19
CA ALA A 96 2.62 -5.07 -2.65
C ALA A 96 2.49 -6.50 -3.16
N ASP A 97 1.37 -7.13 -2.80
CA ASP A 97 0.90 -8.38 -3.37
C ASP A 97 -0.58 -8.24 -3.79
N ASP A 98 -1.23 -9.36 -4.10
CA ASP A 98 -2.59 -9.34 -4.61
C ASP A 98 -3.63 -8.90 -3.56
N ASP A 99 -3.29 -8.97 -2.28
CA ASP A 99 -4.18 -8.67 -1.16
C ASP A 99 -3.75 -7.45 -0.36
N TYR A 100 -2.44 -7.14 -0.30
CA TYR A 100 -1.90 -6.10 0.58
C TYR A 100 -0.94 -5.14 -0.11
N VAL A 101 -0.95 -3.90 0.37
CA VAL A 101 0.12 -2.92 0.16
C VAL A 101 0.62 -2.46 1.51
N MET A 102 1.93 -2.52 1.72
CA MET A 102 2.61 -2.02 2.92
C MET A 102 3.59 -0.93 2.51
N VAL A 103 3.50 0.23 3.16
CA VAL A 103 4.39 1.38 2.91
C VAL A 103 5.05 1.78 4.22
N TRP A 104 6.37 1.74 4.25
CA TRP A 104 7.16 2.35 5.31
C TRP A 104 7.63 3.71 4.84
N SER A 105 7.26 4.75 5.57
CA SER A 105 7.52 6.15 5.21
C SER A 105 8.13 6.94 6.34
N LYS A 106 8.87 7.98 5.98
CA LYS A 106 9.25 9.08 6.86
C LYS A 106 8.33 10.25 6.62
N VAL A 107 7.92 10.93 7.68
CA VAL A 107 7.18 12.19 7.55
C VAL A 107 8.17 13.34 7.38
N ALA A 108 8.12 14.01 6.23
CA ALA A 108 9.06 15.08 5.89
C ALA A 108 9.05 16.20 6.94
N GLY A 109 10.23 16.63 7.35
CA GLY A 109 10.41 17.70 8.35
C GLY A 109 10.04 17.30 9.79
N ARG A 110 9.76 16.01 10.04
CA ARG A 110 9.45 15.49 11.38
C ARG A 110 10.36 14.30 11.73
N ASN A 111 10.60 14.11 13.02
CA ASN A 111 11.31 12.93 13.54
C ASN A 111 10.29 11.79 13.75
N MET A 112 9.68 11.32 12.67
CA MET A 112 8.58 10.36 12.72
C MET A 112 8.61 9.48 11.50
N THR A 113 8.40 8.17 11.70
CA THR A 113 8.15 7.21 10.62
C THR A 113 6.79 6.55 10.82
N THR A 114 6.22 6.08 9.71
CA THR A 114 4.97 5.32 9.70
C THR A 114 5.15 4.01 8.94
N VAL A 115 4.40 3.00 9.35
CA VAL A 115 4.15 1.81 8.54
C VAL A 115 2.65 1.72 8.33
N ASP A 116 2.23 1.94 7.10
CA ASP A 116 0.86 1.86 6.65
C ASP A 116 0.63 0.52 5.96
N ILE A 117 -0.41 -0.20 6.33
CA ILE A 117 -0.79 -1.47 5.73
C ILE A 117 -2.23 -1.37 5.27
N SER A 118 -2.46 -1.54 3.97
CA SER A 118 -3.79 -1.55 3.37
C SER A 118 -4.09 -2.92 2.80
N LYS A 119 -5.25 -3.49 3.12
CA LYS A 119 -5.79 -4.70 2.51
C LYS A 119 -6.76 -4.34 1.41
N PHE A 120 -6.66 -5.04 0.30
CA PHE A 120 -7.44 -4.78 -0.91
C PHE A 120 -8.38 -5.93 -1.24
N LYS A 121 -9.54 -5.58 -1.75
CA LYS A 121 -10.49 -6.49 -2.38
C LYS A 121 -11.19 -5.78 -3.53
N ASP A 122 -11.28 -6.43 -4.68
CA ASP A 122 -11.94 -5.89 -5.87
C ASP A 122 -11.42 -4.51 -6.29
N GLY A 123 -10.12 -4.24 -6.04
CA GLY A 123 -9.44 -2.99 -6.39
C GLY A 123 -9.74 -1.81 -5.48
N LYS A 124 -10.29 -2.03 -4.28
CA LYS A 124 -10.49 -1.03 -3.24
C LYS A 124 -9.87 -1.46 -1.92
N ALA A 125 -9.40 -0.50 -1.13
CA ALA A 125 -8.98 -0.75 0.24
C ALA A 125 -10.19 -1.11 1.10
N VAL A 126 -10.11 -2.23 1.83
CA VAL A 126 -11.18 -2.75 2.71
C VAL A 126 -10.79 -2.71 4.17
N GLU A 127 -9.50 -2.78 4.49
CA GLU A 127 -8.98 -2.65 5.85
C GLU A 127 -7.67 -1.85 5.81
N HIS A 128 -7.41 -1.08 6.87
CA HIS A 128 -6.19 -0.29 7.01
C HIS A 128 -5.66 -0.34 8.44
N TRP A 129 -4.33 -0.40 8.59
CA TRP A 129 -3.58 -0.29 9.84
C TRP A 129 -2.47 0.72 9.69
N ILE A 130 -2.22 1.51 10.72
CA ILE A 130 -1.07 2.42 10.78
C ILE A 130 -0.31 2.22 12.08
N TYR A 131 1.00 2.16 11.98
CA TYR A 131 1.93 2.15 13.10
C TYR A 131 2.83 3.38 13.00
N VAL A 132 2.89 4.16 14.06
CA VAL A 132 3.64 5.41 14.12
C VAL A 132 4.78 5.26 15.11
N ASP A 133 6.02 5.52 14.67
CA ASP A 133 7.16 5.70 15.57
C ASP A 133 7.52 7.19 15.61
N PRO A 134 7.24 7.87 16.75
CA PRO A 134 7.52 9.28 16.91
C PRO A 134 8.99 9.56 17.23
N THR A 135 9.82 8.53 17.42
CA THR A 135 11.23 8.66 17.86
C THR A 135 12.25 8.26 16.80
N ALA A 136 11.81 7.66 15.69
CA ALA A 136 12.66 7.20 14.61
C ALA A 136 13.29 8.38 13.86
N GLY A 137 14.41 8.86 14.37
CA GLY A 137 15.24 9.83 13.67
C GLY A 137 15.86 9.25 12.40
N ALA A 138 16.24 10.12 11.47
CA ALA A 138 16.94 9.73 10.25
C ALA A 138 18.26 8.97 10.48
N SER A 139 18.77 8.94 11.71
CA SER A 139 19.99 8.22 12.13
C SER A 139 19.78 6.72 12.31
N ASP A 140 18.55 6.26 12.53
CA ASP A 140 18.26 4.85 12.82
C ASP A 140 17.95 4.05 11.54
N LEU A 141 17.81 4.73 10.42
CA LEU A 141 17.61 4.12 9.11
C LEU A 141 18.94 3.69 8.44
N ARG A 142 19.95 3.37 9.23
CA ARG A 142 21.22 2.87 8.69
C ARG A 142 20.98 1.50 8.05
N GLU A 143 21.41 1.44 6.82
CA GLU A 143 21.51 0.25 5.99
C GLU A 143 22.05 -0.95 6.79
N HIS A 144 21.28 -2.01 6.83
CA HIS A 144 21.73 -3.36 7.13
C HIS A 144 21.63 -4.21 5.88
#